data_6ab833a6445f20e9347bf2490cc07d39
#
_entry.id   6ab833a6445f20e9347bf2490cc07d39
#
_cell.length_a   1.000
_cell.length_b   1.000
_cell.length_c   1.000
_cell.angle_alpha   90.00
_cell.angle_beta   90.00
_cell.angle_gamma   90.00
#
_symmetry.space_group_name_H-M   'P 1'
#
loop_
_entity.id
_entity.type
_entity.pdbx_description
1 polymer ?
#
loop_
_entity_poly.entity_id
_entity_poly.type
_entity_poly.pdbx_seq_one_letter_code
_entity_poly.pdbx_strand_id
1 'polypeptide(L)' 'MQIPETEIIVTTDGAEILRKTVRPGDYVIGREPGCDVHLDVELVSRRHAQLTVNFDHALIEDLGSSNGTFVNGQRVT' A
#
# COMPACT_ATOMS: atom_id res chain seq x y z
N MET A 1 1.91 25.87 8.31
CA MET A 1 1.96 24.42 8.69
C MET A 1 2.23 23.59 7.45
N GLN A 2 3.19 22.69 7.55
CA GLN A 2 3.44 21.75 6.46
C GLN A 2 2.56 20.53 6.60
N ILE A 3 1.99 20.08 5.48
CA ILE A 3 1.27 18.82 5.43
C ILE A 3 2.32 17.71 5.31
N PRO A 4 2.34 16.73 6.22
CA PRO A 4 3.32 15.65 6.14
C PRO A 4 3.11 14.81 4.88
N GLU A 5 4.22 14.34 4.35
CA GLU A 5 4.23 13.45 3.20
C GLU A 5 4.85 12.12 3.63
N THR A 6 4.21 11.04 3.26
CA THR A 6 4.67 9.69 3.59
C THR A 6 5.12 9.00 2.31
N GLU A 7 6.33 8.50 2.31
CA GLU A 7 6.83 7.72 1.17
C GLU A 7 6.47 6.26 1.39
N ILE A 8 5.83 5.67 0.38
CA ILE A 8 5.57 4.24 0.36
C ILE A 8 6.44 3.58 -0.70
N ILE A 9 7.00 2.45 -0.33
CA ILE A 9 7.85 1.67 -1.22
C ILE A 9 7.25 0.28 -1.27
N VAL A 10 6.87 -0.16 -2.46
CA VAL A 10 6.30 -1.49 -2.66
C VAL A 10 7.34 -2.39 -3.29
N THR A 11 7.57 -3.54 -2.67
CA THR A 11 8.49 -4.53 -3.18
C THR A 11 7.78 -5.86 -3.40
N THR A 12 8.26 -6.62 -4.36
CA THR A 12 7.85 -8.00 -4.58
C THR A 12 9.10 -8.79 -4.94
N ASP A 13 9.29 -9.94 -4.30
CA ASP A 13 10.47 -10.80 -4.46
C ASP A 13 11.77 -10.00 -4.25
N GLY A 14 11.78 -9.07 -3.30
CA GLY A 14 12.95 -8.26 -2.98
C GLY A 14 13.22 -7.12 -3.93
N ALA A 15 12.44 -6.96 -4.99
CA ALA A 15 12.63 -5.89 -5.96
C ALA A 15 11.59 -4.78 -5.75
N GLU A 16 12.04 -3.55 -5.78
CA GLU A 16 11.14 -2.40 -5.70
C GLU A 16 10.39 -2.26 -7.02
N ILE A 17 9.05 -2.23 -6.94
CA ILE A 17 8.19 -2.09 -8.11
C ILE A 17 7.46 -0.76 -8.17
N LEU A 18 7.37 -0.05 -7.04
CA LEU A 18 6.72 1.26 -6.99
C LEU A 18 7.23 2.05 -5.80
N ARG A 19 7.39 3.34 -6.01
CA ARG A 19 7.74 4.29 -4.96
C ARG A 19 6.86 5.52 -5.15
N LYS A 20 6.13 5.89 -4.11
CA LYS A 20 5.16 6.97 -4.22
C LYS A 20 5.10 7.73 -2.90
N THR A 21 4.96 9.05 -3.00
CA THR A 21 4.76 9.92 -1.85
C THR A 21 3.28 10.28 -1.76
N VAL A 22 2.70 10.09 -0.57
CA VAL A 22 1.28 10.35 -0.35
C VAL A 22 1.08 11.31 0.83
N ARG A 23 0.00 12.06 0.79
CA ARG A 23 -0.44 12.94 1.86
C ARG A 23 -1.45 12.20 2.74
N PRO A 24 -1.84 12.77 3.90
CA PRO A 24 -2.90 12.16 4.71
C PRO A 24 -4.15 11.86 3.89
N GLY A 25 -4.72 10.69 4.09
CA GLY A 25 -5.88 10.22 3.36
C GLY A 25 -5.98 8.70 3.38
N ASP A 26 -6.98 8.20 2.66
CA ASP A 26 -7.23 6.77 2.52
C ASP A 26 -6.91 6.33 1.10
N TYR A 27 -6.19 5.22 0.98
CA TYR A 27 -5.71 4.72 -0.31
C TYR A 27 -5.95 3.22 -0.42
N VAL A 28 -6.56 2.80 -1.51
CA VAL A 28 -6.69 1.37 -1.81
C VAL A 28 -5.55 0.97 -2.73
N ILE A 29 -4.87 -0.10 -2.35
CA ILE A 29 -3.74 -0.65 -3.09
C ILE A 29 -4.22 -1.94 -3.75
N GLY A 30 -4.01 -2.08 -5.04
CA GLY A 30 -4.43 -3.29 -5.70
C GLY A 30 -4.16 -3.31 -7.19
N ARG A 31 -4.52 -4.46 -7.80
CA ARG A 31 -4.30 -4.70 -9.22
C ARG A 31 -5.37 -4.08 -10.11
N GLU A 32 -6.52 -3.74 -9.54
CA GLU A 32 -7.62 -3.14 -10.27
C GLU A 32 -7.26 -1.71 -10.68
N PRO A 33 -7.52 -1.29 -11.93
CA PRO A 33 -7.11 0.05 -12.39
C PRO A 33 -7.71 1.20 -11.60
N GLY A 34 -8.84 0.99 -10.92
CA GLY A 34 -9.48 2.01 -10.08
C GLY A 34 -8.85 2.21 -8.72
N CYS A 35 -7.85 1.41 -8.34
CA CYS A 35 -7.16 1.57 -7.06
C CYS A 35 -6.30 2.82 -7.06
N ASP A 36 -6.22 3.46 -5.89
CA ASP A 36 -5.40 4.67 -5.71
C ASP A 36 -3.93 4.39 -5.93
N VAL A 37 -3.47 3.23 -5.47
CA VAL A 37 -2.13 2.73 -5.75
C VAL A 37 -2.30 1.49 -6.62
N HIS A 38 -2.14 1.68 -7.91
CA HIS A 38 -2.37 0.62 -8.89
C HIS A 38 -1.10 -0.18 -9.12
N LEU A 39 -1.15 -1.47 -8.81
CA LEU A 39 -0.04 -2.40 -9.00
C LEU A 39 -0.48 -3.50 -9.96
N ASP A 40 -0.09 -3.37 -11.22
CA ASP A 40 -0.45 -4.34 -12.26
C ASP A 40 0.50 -5.54 -12.19
N VAL A 41 0.44 -6.27 -11.10
CA VAL A 41 1.28 -7.42 -10.80
C VAL A 41 0.36 -8.59 -10.46
N GLU A 42 0.61 -9.74 -11.07
CA GLU A 42 -0.25 -10.90 -10.94
C GLU A 42 -0.43 -11.38 -9.50
N LEU A 43 0.61 -11.26 -8.67
CA LEU A 43 0.56 -11.67 -7.27
C LEU A 43 -0.26 -10.74 -6.39
N VAL A 44 -0.64 -9.57 -6.91
CA VAL A 44 -1.44 -8.59 -6.18
C VAL A 44 -2.91 -8.83 -6.45
N SER A 45 -3.71 -8.92 -5.39
CA SER A 45 -5.16 -9.06 -5.50
C SER A 45 -5.78 -7.77 -6.03
N ARG A 46 -6.98 -7.86 -6.60
CA ARG A 46 -7.67 -6.70 -7.20
C ARG A 46 -7.78 -5.53 -6.24
N ARG A 47 -8.21 -5.81 -5.02
CA ARG A 47 -8.21 -4.87 -3.89
C ARG A 47 -7.43 -5.56 -2.79
N HIS A 48 -6.16 -5.23 -2.69
CA HIS A 48 -5.21 -5.99 -1.89
C HIS A 48 -5.10 -5.49 -0.46
N ALA A 49 -4.96 -4.19 -0.29
CA ALA A 49 -4.75 -3.59 1.02
C ALA A 49 -5.30 -2.17 1.05
N GLN A 50 -5.58 -1.68 2.25
CA GLN A 50 -5.96 -0.28 2.45
C GLN A 50 -4.92 0.39 3.33
N LEU A 51 -4.44 1.54 2.87
CA LEU A 51 -3.51 2.37 3.58
C LEU A 51 -4.25 3.61 4.06
N THR A 52 -4.19 3.88 5.37
CA THR A 52 -4.72 5.11 5.95
C THR A 52 -3.55 5.90 6.50
N VAL A 53 -3.35 7.11 5.99
CA VAL A 53 -2.26 7.97 6.41
C VAL A 53 -2.83 9.16 7.17
N ASN A 54 -2.40 9.30 8.42
CA ASN A 54 -2.75 10.42 9.28
C ASN A 54 -1.56 11.37 9.40
N PHE A 55 -1.74 12.45 10.18
CA PHE A 55 -0.68 13.44 10.33
C PHE A 55 0.53 12.93 11.10
N ASP A 56 0.35 11.92 11.96
CA ASP A 56 1.42 11.41 12.81
C ASP A 56 1.67 9.91 12.67
N HIS A 57 0.84 9.18 11.92
CA HIS A 57 1.04 7.74 11.73
C HIS A 57 0.34 7.24 10.47
N ALA A 58 0.64 6.01 10.11
CA ALA A 58 0.00 5.33 9.00
C ALA A 58 -0.42 3.93 9.45
N LEU A 59 -1.54 3.46 8.90
CA LEU A 59 -2.08 2.15 9.18
C LEU A 59 -2.33 1.41 7.88
N ILE A 60 -1.93 0.15 7.81
CA ILE A 60 -2.21 -0.67 6.64
C ILE A 60 -2.99 -1.90 7.07
N GLU A 61 -4.03 -2.23 6.27
CA GLU A 61 -4.88 -3.40 6.49
C GLU A 61 -4.92 -4.26 5.25
N ASP A 62 -4.81 -5.58 5.44
CA ASP A 62 -5.02 -6.52 4.34
C ASP A 62 -6.51 -6.67 4.07
N LEU A 63 -6.91 -6.62 2.81
CA LEU A 63 -8.32 -6.74 2.41
C LEU A 63 -8.67 -8.16 1.98
N GLY A 64 -8.11 -9.15 2.64
CA GLY A 64 -8.35 -10.55 2.31
C GLY A 64 -7.58 -11.00 1.07
N SER A 65 -6.36 -10.49 0.91
CA SER A 65 -5.56 -10.81 -0.27
C SER A 65 -5.15 -12.28 -0.31
N SER A 66 -4.93 -12.78 -1.52
CA SER A 66 -4.53 -14.17 -1.72
C SER A 66 -3.13 -14.47 -1.20
N ASN A 67 -2.21 -13.51 -1.31
CA ASN A 67 -0.80 -13.73 -0.99
C ASN A 67 -0.32 -13.01 0.26
N GLY A 68 -1.19 -12.23 0.91
CA GLY A 68 -0.85 -11.51 2.12
C GLY A 68 -0.22 -10.14 1.87
N THR A 69 -0.20 -9.33 2.91
CA THR A 69 0.42 -8.01 2.92
C THR A 69 1.46 -8.00 4.04
N PHE A 70 2.66 -7.51 3.73
CA PHE A 70 3.77 -7.49 4.67
C PHE A 70 4.33 -6.07 4.76
N VAL A 71 4.61 -5.62 5.97
CA VAL A 71 5.23 -4.31 6.21
C VAL A 71 6.54 -4.57 6.94
N ASN A 72 7.65 -4.18 6.33
CA ASN A 72 8.99 -4.40 6.87
C ASN A 72 9.20 -5.87 7.28
N GLY A 73 8.71 -6.79 6.47
CA GLY A 73 8.85 -8.23 6.69
C GLY A 73 7.83 -8.85 7.62
N GLN A 74 6.95 -8.05 8.22
CA GLN A 74 5.90 -8.57 9.12
C GLN A 74 4.55 -8.60 8.41
N ARG A 75 3.88 -9.74 8.50
CA ARG A 75 2.54 -9.88 7.94
C ARG A 75 1.54 -9.06 8.74
N VAL A 76 0.67 -8.35 8.04
CA VAL A 76 -0.41 -7.57 8.64
C VAL A 76 -1.77 -8.20 8.28
N THR A 77 -2.78 -7.83 9.03
CA THR A 77 -4.15 -8.35 8.83
C THR A 77 -5.12 -7.26 8.37
#